data_9445b13b561cafcd897203f4411f376e
#
_entry.id   9445b13b561cafcd897203f4411f376e
#
_cell.length_a   1.000
_cell.length_b   1.000
_cell.length_c   1.000
_cell.angle_alpha   90.00
_cell.angle_beta   90.00
_cell.angle_gamma   90.00
#
_symmetry.space_group_name_H-M   'P 1'
#
loop_
_entity.id
_entity.type
_entity.pdbx_description
1 polymer ?
#
loop_
_entity_poly.entity_id
_entity_poly.type
_entity_poly.pdbx_seq_one_letter_code
_entity_poly.pdbx_strand_id
1 'polypeptide(L)'
;MAKSQRKQKKPVEKPAQLFQPKDFLDLIAPAAVKFNTDSYVLGGLYRCVLALRGYPAATEELALLSHICNRAGVTLHLYARQVTAAEEEAIYHKAVNKNRLDRSNQDNLKRSVTAEANLQDVAVIIAGARKNREPLIHCAVFLELAAKTPEEQIGRAHV
;
A
#
# COMPACT_ATOMS: atom_id res chain seq x y z
N MET A 1 -37.09 -45.35 -13.99
CA MET A 1 -35.98 -44.97 -14.90
C MET A 1 -35.18 -43.85 -14.20
N ALA A 2 -34.11 -44.16 -13.55
CA ALA A 2 -33.28 -43.18 -12.83
C ALA A 2 -32.11 -42.75 -13.72
N LYS A 3 -32.04 -41.45 -14.06
CA LYS A 3 -30.94 -40.87 -14.83
C LYS A 3 -29.73 -40.63 -13.90
N SER A 4 -28.70 -41.44 -14.12
CA SER A 4 -27.38 -41.27 -13.48
C SER A 4 -26.73 -39.97 -13.94
N GLN A 5 -26.57 -39.01 -13.04
CA GLN A 5 -25.79 -37.80 -13.32
C GLN A 5 -24.29 -38.13 -13.17
N ARG A 6 -23.59 -38.18 -14.28
CA ARG A 6 -22.13 -38.28 -14.36
C ARG A 6 -21.52 -36.97 -13.87
N LYS A 7 -20.97 -36.95 -12.64
CA LYS A 7 -20.17 -35.85 -12.14
C LYS A 7 -18.92 -35.71 -13.01
N GLN A 8 -18.83 -34.62 -13.77
CA GLN A 8 -17.62 -34.24 -14.47
C GLN A 8 -16.52 -33.91 -13.44
N LYS A 9 -15.46 -34.70 -13.40
CA LYS A 9 -14.23 -34.38 -12.67
C LYS A 9 -13.62 -33.12 -13.29
N LYS A 10 -13.49 -32.03 -12.52
CA LYS A 10 -12.67 -30.86 -12.89
C LYS A 10 -11.25 -31.35 -13.21
N PRO A 11 -10.63 -30.84 -14.29
CA PRO A 11 -9.25 -31.17 -14.58
C PRO A 11 -8.36 -30.71 -13.43
N VAL A 12 -7.56 -31.62 -12.91
CA VAL A 12 -6.51 -31.31 -11.94
C VAL A 12 -5.48 -30.45 -12.70
N GLU A 13 -5.41 -29.16 -12.39
CA GLU A 13 -4.34 -28.31 -12.90
C GLU A 13 -3.01 -28.92 -12.45
N LYS A 14 -2.18 -29.29 -13.43
CA LYS A 14 -0.83 -29.71 -13.15
C LYS A 14 -0.10 -28.57 -12.45
N PRO A 15 0.65 -28.84 -11.36
CA PRO A 15 1.46 -27.81 -10.73
C PRO A 15 2.36 -27.17 -11.80
N ALA A 16 2.34 -25.83 -11.84
CA ALA A 16 3.21 -25.09 -12.77
C ALA A 16 4.65 -25.59 -12.57
N GLN A 17 5.26 -26.06 -13.65
CA GLN A 17 6.65 -26.51 -13.60
C GLN A 17 7.50 -25.32 -13.11
N LEU A 18 8.11 -25.47 -11.96
CA LEU A 18 9.04 -24.49 -11.40
C LEU A 18 10.15 -24.27 -12.42
N PHE A 19 10.24 -23.04 -12.94
CA PHE A 19 11.33 -22.63 -13.81
C PHE A 19 12.64 -22.77 -13.03
N GLN A 20 13.55 -23.60 -13.52
CA GLN A 20 14.91 -23.68 -12.99
C GLN A 20 15.81 -22.78 -13.84
N PRO A 21 16.40 -21.73 -13.25
CA PRO A 21 17.30 -20.86 -13.99
C PRO A 21 18.48 -21.66 -14.52
N LYS A 22 18.76 -21.51 -15.81
CA LYS A 22 19.85 -22.26 -16.50
C LYS A 22 21.15 -21.47 -16.53
N ASP A 23 21.06 -20.14 -16.48
CA ASP A 23 22.21 -19.25 -16.48
C ASP A 23 22.01 -18.02 -15.61
N PHE A 24 23.01 -17.14 -15.58
CA PHE A 24 22.95 -15.92 -14.79
C PHE A 24 21.83 -14.97 -15.25
N LEU A 25 21.53 -14.91 -16.54
CA LEU A 25 20.46 -14.07 -17.07
C LEU A 25 19.09 -14.58 -16.64
N ASP A 26 18.90 -15.88 -16.56
CA ASP A 26 17.69 -16.50 -16.03
C ASP A 26 17.47 -16.19 -14.55
N LEU A 27 18.56 -15.99 -13.78
CA LEU A 27 18.50 -15.60 -12.38
C LEU A 27 18.03 -14.14 -12.18
N ILE A 28 18.44 -13.23 -13.05
CA ILE A 28 18.15 -11.80 -12.94
C ILE A 28 16.92 -11.36 -13.75
N ALA A 29 16.59 -12.10 -14.81
CA ALA A 29 15.43 -11.86 -15.64
C ALA A 29 14.48 -13.05 -15.58
N PRO A 30 13.39 -12.97 -14.82
CA PRO A 30 12.44 -14.08 -14.73
C PRO A 30 11.85 -14.38 -16.09
N ALA A 31 11.89 -15.65 -16.52
CA ALA A 31 11.48 -16.09 -17.84
C ALA A 31 9.97 -15.88 -18.12
N ALA A 32 9.15 -15.80 -17.09
CA ALA A 32 7.72 -15.54 -17.23
C ALA A 32 7.14 -14.90 -15.96
N VAL A 33 6.25 -13.94 -16.16
CA VAL A 33 5.37 -13.41 -15.13
C VAL A 33 3.95 -13.78 -15.50
N LYS A 34 3.24 -14.48 -14.62
CA LYS A 34 1.83 -14.79 -14.78
C LYS A 34 1.02 -13.86 -13.89
N PHE A 35 0.22 -12.98 -14.48
CA PHE A 35 -0.69 -12.11 -13.75
C PHE A 35 -2.03 -12.79 -13.51
N ASN A 36 -2.53 -12.67 -12.29
CA ASN A 36 -3.90 -13.00 -11.88
C ASN A 36 -4.60 -11.68 -11.47
N THR A 37 -5.84 -11.75 -10.99
CA THR A 37 -6.61 -10.56 -10.60
C THR A 37 -5.94 -9.79 -9.45
N ASP A 38 -5.52 -10.49 -8.39
CA ASP A 38 -5.02 -9.88 -7.16
C ASP A 38 -3.58 -10.29 -6.83
N SER A 39 -2.94 -11.04 -7.71
CA SER A 39 -1.62 -11.60 -7.49
C SER A 39 -0.88 -11.84 -8.81
N TYR A 40 0.39 -12.11 -8.72
CA TYR A 40 1.20 -12.56 -9.86
C TYR A 40 2.15 -13.66 -9.42
N VAL A 41 2.59 -14.47 -10.36
CA VAL A 41 3.59 -15.52 -10.13
C VAL A 41 4.88 -15.09 -10.79
N LEU A 42 5.94 -15.04 -10.00
CA LEU A 42 7.28 -14.68 -10.45
C LEU A 42 8.31 -15.58 -9.76
N GLY A 43 9.16 -16.23 -10.56
CA GLY A 43 10.17 -17.15 -10.03
C GLY A 43 9.59 -18.35 -9.26
N GLY A 44 8.37 -18.78 -9.60
CA GLY A 44 7.68 -19.88 -8.93
C GLY A 44 7.03 -19.49 -7.58
N LEU A 45 7.07 -18.22 -7.19
CA LEU A 45 6.41 -17.70 -5.99
C LEU A 45 5.15 -16.94 -6.36
N TYR A 46 4.10 -17.12 -5.59
CA TYR A 46 2.90 -16.29 -5.62
C TYR A 46 3.19 -14.99 -4.88
N ARG A 47 2.91 -13.87 -5.53
CA ARG A 47 3.20 -12.54 -5.00
C ARG A 47 1.98 -11.65 -5.10
N CYS A 48 1.79 -10.76 -4.13
CA CYS A 48 0.86 -9.64 -4.23
C CYS A 48 1.51 -8.37 -3.68
N VAL A 49 0.99 -7.23 -4.12
CA VAL A 49 1.45 -5.92 -3.64
C VAL A 49 0.29 -5.21 -2.98
N LEU A 50 0.48 -4.84 -1.73
CA LEU A 50 -0.45 -4.05 -0.94
C LEU A 50 0.05 -2.61 -0.87
N ALA A 51 -0.82 -1.65 -1.16
CA ALA A 51 -0.52 -0.22 -1.02
C ALA A 51 -1.06 0.31 0.30
N LEU A 52 -0.24 0.97 1.08
CA LEU A 52 -0.70 1.69 2.27
C LEU A 52 -1.41 2.97 1.81
N ARG A 53 -2.74 3.03 2.00
CA ARG A 53 -3.58 4.14 1.52
C ARG A 53 -3.95 5.15 2.60
N GLY A 54 -3.92 4.76 3.85
CA GLY A 54 -4.28 5.62 4.98
C GLY A 54 -3.14 5.63 6.00
N TYR A 55 -2.79 6.83 6.44
CA TYR A 55 -1.81 7.03 7.50
C TYR A 55 -2.55 7.60 8.70
N PRO A 56 -2.45 7.01 9.89
CA PRO A 56 -2.99 7.61 11.09
C PRO A 56 -2.24 8.90 11.40
N ALA A 57 -2.92 9.86 12.03
CA ALA A 57 -2.30 11.13 12.42
C ALA A 57 -1.19 10.94 13.47
N ALA A 58 -1.32 9.89 14.29
CA ALA A 58 -0.30 9.48 15.24
C ALA A 58 -0.26 7.94 15.32
N THR A 59 0.90 7.39 15.58
CA THR A 59 1.09 5.97 15.86
C THR A 59 1.69 5.84 17.26
N GLU A 60 1.09 5.04 18.11
CA GLU A 60 1.65 4.71 19.43
C GLU A 60 2.83 3.75 19.32
N GLU A 61 2.85 2.97 18.25
CA GLU A 61 3.86 1.96 18.02
C GLU A 61 5.00 2.52 17.17
N LEU A 62 6.15 2.67 17.79
CA LEU A 62 7.39 2.99 17.08
C LEU A 62 7.81 1.79 16.23
N ALA A 63 8.19 2.06 14.99
CA ALA A 63 8.70 1.03 14.07
C ALA A 63 7.67 -0.03 13.60
N LEU A 64 6.37 0.31 13.51
CA LEU A 64 5.33 -0.58 12.98
C LEU A 64 5.74 -1.26 11.65
N LEU A 65 6.28 -0.51 10.71
CA LEU A 65 6.74 -1.06 9.43
C LEU A 65 7.87 -2.06 9.59
N SER A 66 8.76 -1.87 10.56
CA SER A 66 9.84 -2.83 10.84
C SER A 66 9.29 -4.16 11.35
N HIS A 67 8.27 -4.14 12.21
CA HIS A 67 7.62 -5.36 12.69
C HIS A 67 7.00 -6.17 11.56
N ILE A 68 6.33 -5.49 10.62
CA ILE A 68 5.73 -6.14 9.45
C ILE A 68 6.82 -6.70 8.53
N CYS A 69 7.89 -5.92 8.28
CA CYS A 69 8.94 -6.28 7.31
C CYS A 69 9.91 -7.34 7.82
N ASN A 70 10.00 -7.56 9.12
CA ASN A 70 10.81 -8.64 9.70
C ASN A 70 10.23 -10.04 9.50
N ARG A 71 9.08 -10.17 8.84
CA ARG A 71 8.45 -11.45 8.52
C ARG A 71 9.01 -12.02 7.23
N ALA A 72 9.21 -13.33 7.20
CA ALA A 72 9.68 -14.03 6.01
C ALA A 72 8.70 -13.85 4.83
N GLY A 73 9.21 -13.51 3.65
CA GLY A 73 8.41 -13.31 2.44
C GLY A 73 7.68 -11.97 2.38
N VAL A 74 8.04 -11.02 3.23
CA VAL A 74 7.56 -9.63 3.17
C VAL A 74 8.69 -8.72 2.72
N THR A 75 8.44 -7.90 1.72
CA THR A 75 9.37 -6.87 1.24
C THR A 75 8.68 -5.51 1.29
N LEU A 76 9.34 -4.53 1.92
CA LEU A 76 8.90 -3.14 1.97
C LEU A 76 9.51 -2.37 0.80
N HIS A 77 8.66 -1.71 0.04
CA HIS A 77 9.05 -0.73 -0.96
C HIS A 77 8.62 0.65 -0.48
N LEU A 78 9.59 1.49 -0.13
CA LEU A 78 9.37 2.86 0.28
C LEU A 78 9.87 3.80 -0.81
N TYR A 79 8.94 4.54 -1.41
CA TYR A 79 9.25 5.59 -2.37
C TYR A 79 9.06 6.94 -1.70
N ALA A 80 10.09 7.75 -1.71
CA ALA A 80 10.06 9.08 -1.14
C ALA A 80 10.66 10.08 -2.13
N ARG A 81 9.99 11.22 -2.33
CA ARG A 81 10.54 12.35 -3.04
C ARG A 81 10.23 13.65 -2.33
N GLN A 82 11.13 14.58 -2.39
CA GLN A 82 10.89 15.92 -1.89
C GLN A 82 9.81 16.61 -2.73
N VAL A 83 8.92 17.31 -2.04
CA VAL A 83 7.92 18.17 -2.66
C VAL A 83 8.60 19.49 -3.10
N THR A 84 8.32 19.96 -4.29
CA THR A 84 8.83 21.26 -4.75
C THR A 84 8.12 22.40 -4.01
N ALA A 85 8.73 23.58 -3.91
CA ALA A 85 8.14 24.74 -3.25
C ALA A 85 6.75 25.11 -3.83
N ALA A 86 6.56 24.99 -5.13
CA ALA A 86 5.28 25.27 -5.78
C ALA A 86 4.21 24.22 -5.42
N GLU A 87 4.58 22.94 -5.38
CA GLU A 87 3.69 21.86 -4.92
C GLU A 87 3.33 22.01 -3.44
N GLU A 88 4.30 22.38 -2.61
CA GLU A 88 4.10 22.63 -1.18
C GLU A 88 3.06 23.72 -0.94
N GLU A 89 3.21 24.84 -1.62
CA GLU A 89 2.26 25.96 -1.56
C GLU A 89 0.86 25.53 -2.00
N ALA A 90 0.76 24.77 -3.10
CA ALA A 90 -0.50 24.24 -3.59
C ALA A 90 -1.18 23.28 -2.59
N ILE A 91 -0.40 22.43 -1.90
CA ILE A 91 -0.89 21.52 -0.86
C ILE A 91 -1.47 22.32 0.31
N TYR A 92 -0.73 23.32 0.81
CA TYR A 92 -1.19 24.16 1.91
C TYR A 92 -2.44 24.96 1.55
N HIS A 93 -2.46 25.60 0.39
CA HIS A 93 -3.65 26.31 -0.09
C HIS A 93 -4.87 25.40 -0.19
N LYS A 94 -4.71 24.21 -0.73
CA LYS A 94 -5.79 23.23 -0.84
C LYS A 94 -6.31 22.80 0.55
N ALA A 95 -5.40 22.52 1.49
CA ALA A 95 -5.75 22.13 2.85
C ALA A 95 -6.51 23.26 3.58
N VAL A 96 -6.00 24.50 3.52
CA VAL A 96 -6.62 25.66 4.14
C VAL A 96 -8.00 25.94 3.53
N ASN A 97 -8.11 25.96 2.20
CA ASN A 97 -9.38 26.26 1.52
C ASN A 97 -10.43 25.19 1.81
N LYS A 98 -10.08 23.90 1.80
CA LYS A 98 -10.99 22.82 2.15
C LYS A 98 -11.53 23.00 3.59
N ASN A 99 -10.63 23.21 4.54
CA ASN A 99 -11.05 23.36 5.95
C ASN A 99 -11.84 24.65 6.20
N ARG A 100 -11.55 25.75 5.49
CA ARG A 100 -12.36 26.98 5.55
C ARG A 100 -13.78 26.75 5.03
N LEU A 101 -13.94 26.02 3.93
CA LEU A 101 -15.25 25.65 3.38
C LEU A 101 -16.01 24.75 4.35
N ASP A 102 -15.35 23.75 4.91
CA ASP A 102 -15.96 22.83 5.89
C ASP A 102 -16.35 23.54 7.18
N ARG A 103 -15.57 24.52 7.64
CA ARG A 103 -15.90 25.38 8.79
C ARG A 103 -17.12 26.27 8.53
N SER A 104 -17.28 26.81 7.33
CA SER A 104 -18.41 27.66 6.97
C SER A 104 -19.73 26.91 6.81
N ASN A 105 -19.70 25.58 6.78
CA ASN A 105 -20.88 24.75 6.65
C ASN A 105 -21.59 24.60 8.00
N GLN A 106 -22.61 25.43 8.23
CA GLN A 106 -23.36 25.51 9.51
C GLN A 106 -24.25 24.29 9.76
N ASP A 107 -24.53 23.48 8.74
CA ASP A 107 -25.45 22.33 8.84
C ASP A 107 -24.84 21.14 9.60
N ASN A 108 -23.52 21.10 9.80
CA ASN A 108 -22.83 20.02 10.48
C ASN A 108 -21.79 20.52 11.48
N LEU A 109 -22.24 20.71 12.73
CA LEU A 109 -21.39 21.21 13.82
C LEU A 109 -20.12 20.37 14.02
N LYS A 110 -20.23 19.02 13.97
CA LYS A 110 -19.07 18.12 14.12
C LYS A 110 -18.02 18.37 13.04
N ARG A 111 -18.45 18.57 11.80
CA ARG A 111 -17.56 18.85 10.66
C ARG A 111 -16.88 20.21 10.81
N SER A 112 -17.63 21.22 11.28
CA SER A 112 -17.10 22.56 11.52
C SER A 112 -16.04 22.57 12.64
N VAL A 113 -16.28 21.88 13.75
CA VAL A 113 -15.31 21.77 14.87
C VAL A 113 -14.04 21.02 14.42
N THR A 114 -14.19 19.93 13.67
CA THR A 114 -13.05 19.19 13.13
C THR A 114 -12.25 20.05 12.15
N ALA A 115 -12.91 20.84 11.31
CA ALA A 115 -12.24 21.74 10.36
C ALA A 115 -11.45 22.84 11.06
N GLU A 116 -11.93 23.37 12.18
CA GLU A 116 -11.20 24.35 12.99
C GLU A 116 -9.93 23.75 13.58
N ALA A 117 -10.02 22.57 14.20
CA ALA A 117 -8.85 21.85 14.70
C ALA A 117 -7.82 21.58 13.59
N ASN A 118 -8.27 21.10 12.44
CA ASN A 118 -7.40 20.86 11.28
C ASN A 118 -6.71 22.13 10.78
N LEU A 119 -7.36 23.30 10.83
CA LEU A 119 -6.74 24.58 10.46
C LEU A 119 -5.60 24.95 11.40
N GLN A 120 -5.77 24.70 12.70
CA GLN A 120 -4.73 24.93 13.70
C GLN A 120 -3.54 23.97 13.45
N ASP A 121 -3.80 22.70 13.21
CA ASP A 121 -2.76 21.71 12.91
C ASP A 121 -1.97 22.07 11.64
N VAL A 122 -2.66 22.49 10.58
CA VAL A 122 -2.00 22.96 9.34
C VAL A 122 -1.12 24.17 9.62
N ALA A 123 -1.56 25.13 10.44
CA ALA A 123 -0.76 26.29 10.81
C ALA A 123 0.50 25.90 11.58
N VAL A 124 0.40 24.95 12.51
CA VAL A 124 1.54 24.42 13.29
C VAL A 124 2.53 23.72 12.36
N ILE A 125 2.06 22.88 11.42
CA ILE A 125 2.90 22.18 10.46
C ILE A 125 3.66 23.18 9.58
N ILE A 126 2.98 24.20 9.03
CA ILE A 126 3.60 25.23 8.20
C ILE A 126 4.67 26.00 8.99
N ALA A 127 4.35 26.39 10.23
CA ALA A 127 5.29 27.12 11.09
C ALA A 127 6.51 26.27 11.43
N GLY A 128 6.32 24.97 11.73
CA GLY A 128 7.38 24.01 12.01
C GLY A 128 8.29 23.78 10.81
N ALA A 129 7.71 23.52 9.65
CA ALA A 129 8.45 23.31 8.39
C ALA A 129 9.32 24.53 8.02
N ARG A 130 8.77 25.76 8.16
CA ARG A 130 9.53 26.99 7.91
C ARG A 130 10.64 27.24 8.93
N LYS A 131 10.36 27.01 10.22
CA LYS A 131 11.32 27.21 11.29
C LYS A 131 12.51 26.24 11.20
N ASN A 132 12.20 24.97 10.95
CA ASN A 132 13.19 23.89 10.93
C ASN A 132 13.79 23.68 9.53
N ARG A 133 13.29 24.36 8.50
CA ARG A 133 13.64 24.12 7.10
C ARG A 133 13.41 22.67 6.66
N GLU A 134 12.37 22.05 7.18
CA GLU A 134 11.98 20.68 6.86
C GLU A 134 11.06 20.68 5.64
N PRO A 135 11.49 20.11 4.50
CA PRO A 135 10.64 20.03 3.32
C PRO A 135 9.56 18.98 3.50
N LEU A 136 8.40 19.19 2.85
CA LEU A 136 7.42 18.12 2.71
C LEU A 136 7.98 17.02 1.81
N ILE A 137 7.63 15.79 2.13
CA ILE A 137 8.02 14.60 1.38
C ILE A 137 6.77 13.86 0.92
N HIS A 138 6.66 13.62 -0.38
CA HIS A 138 5.73 12.63 -0.89
C HIS A 138 6.27 11.24 -0.56
N CYS A 139 5.44 10.46 0.12
CA CYS A 139 5.79 9.10 0.51
C CYS A 139 4.74 8.13 -0.03
N ALA A 140 5.17 7.02 -0.62
CA ALA A 140 4.32 5.90 -0.99
C ALA A 140 4.94 4.61 -0.44
N VAL A 141 4.13 3.84 0.26
CA VAL A 141 4.56 2.59 0.91
C VAL A 141 3.81 1.43 0.29
N PHE A 142 4.56 0.45 -0.18
CA PHE A 142 4.01 -0.80 -0.69
C PHE A 142 4.65 -1.96 0.05
N LEU A 143 3.86 -2.99 0.31
CA LEU A 143 4.29 -4.25 0.88
C LEU A 143 4.13 -5.32 -0.19
N GLU A 144 5.21 -5.95 -0.60
CA GLU A 144 5.18 -7.12 -1.44
C GLU A 144 5.21 -8.36 -0.55
N LEU A 145 4.21 -9.22 -0.71
CA LEU A 145 4.11 -10.51 -0.02
C LEU A 145 4.41 -11.62 -1.00
N ALA A 146 5.35 -12.50 -0.66
CA ALA A 146 5.74 -13.64 -1.48
C ALA A 146 5.56 -14.94 -0.70
N ALA A 147 4.92 -15.95 -1.33
CA ALA A 147 4.68 -17.26 -0.74
C ALA A 147 4.79 -18.38 -1.77
N LYS A 148 4.94 -19.62 -1.31
CA LYS A 148 5.00 -20.80 -2.19
C LYS A 148 3.64 -21.25 -2.69
N THR A 149 2.58 -20.95 -1.93
CA THR A 149 1.20 -21.28 -2.29
C THR A 149 0.29 -20.07 -2.18
N PRO A 150 -0.84 -20.03 -2.92
CA PRO A 150 -1.80 -18.93 -2.83
C PRO A 150 -2.39 -18.78 -1.42
N GLU A 151 -2.65 -19.91 -0.74
CA GLU A 151 -3.26 -19.93 0.59
C GLU A 151 -2.31 -19.30 1.63
N GLU A 152 -1.02 -19.61 1.56
CA GLU A 152 0.01 -19.01 2.41
C GLU A 152 0.14 -17.51 2.16
N GLN A 153 0.03 -17.08 0.91
CA GLN A 153 0.06 -15.67 0.53
C GLN A 153 -1.12 -14.90 1.13
N ILE A 154 -2.35 -15.44 1.02
CA ILE A 154 -3.55 -14.86 1.60
C ILE A 154 -3.42 -14.79 3.13
N GLY A 155 -2.93 -15.84 3.78
CA GLY A 155 -2.70 -15.86 5.22
C GLY A 155 -1.74 -14.76 5.68
N ARG A 156 -0.73 -14.41 4.90
CA ARG A 156 0.20 -13.32 5.20
C ARG A 156 -0.41 -11.93 5.03
N ALA A 157 -1.44 -11.79 4.21
CA ALA A 157 -2.15 -10.53 4.01
C ALA A 157 -3.12 -10.19 5.16
N HIS A 158 -3.48 -11.17 5.98
CA HIS A 158 -4.44 -11.06 7.10
C HIS A 158 -3.78 -10.93 8.49
N VAL A 159 -2.54 -10.53 8.53
CA VAL A 159 -1.79 -10.38 9.80
C VAL A 159 -1.96 -8.99 10.38
#